data_307b59a200392e41f9e1eec271afb655
#
_entry.id   307b59a200392e41f9e1eec271afb655
#
_cell.length_a   1.000
_cell.length_b   1.000
_cell.length_c   1.000
_cell.angle_alpha   90.00
_cell.angle_beta   90.00
_cell.angle_gamma   90.00
#
_symmetry.space_group_name_H-M   'P 1'
#
loop_
_entity.id
_entity.type
_entity.pdbx_description
1 polymer ?
#
loop_
_entity_poly.entity_id
_entity_poly.type
_entity_poly.pdbx_seq_one_letter_code
_entity_poly.pdbx_strand_id
1 'polypeptide(L)'
;MSEWRRKAIDLTDELISQHQIKSVFEVGCDDAGISRNLAAKYPNIKFYGVDFREDKINDANLMSEQNNLVNTQFSYDYFLNFETIESQYDVVIFTEVYEHLVAENQMYALRLLGNLLVDNGFIVFTCPNGDYMFSYLETEKDFDSRYDQNFFDNMYQTEHWLEPTHKEIKKIFISLGFDIVKAGYFNLPKRRFILIEKLELLLNRIPLFRNWFFKSQYILAKKNPNSPLLNQLNLYQDS
;
A
#
# COMPACT_ATOMS: atom_id res chain seq x y z
N MET A 1 8.03 6.40 13.86
CA MET A 1 7.67 5.77 12.57
C MET A 1 6.71 4.62 12.84
N SER A 2 5.60 4.56 12.13
CA SER A 2 4.62 3.47 12.21
C SER A 2 5.21 2.13 11.73
N GLU A 3 4.61 1.00 12.14
CA GLU A 3 5.12 -0.32 11.75
C GLU A 3 4.91 -0.60 10.26
N TRP A 4 3.81 -0.11 9.67
CA TRP A 4 3.58 -0.26 8.23
C TRP A 4 4.61 0.53 7.39
N ARG A 5 4.96 1.76 7.78
CA ARG A 5 6.04 2.52 7.11
C ARG A 5 7.37 1.78 7.17
N ARG A 6 7.71 1.25 8.36
CA ARG A 6 8.92 0.44 8.50
C ARG A 6 8.90 -0.78 7.60
N LYS A 7 7.75 -1.49 7.57
CA LYS A 7 7.59 -2.67 6.73
C LYS A 7 7.76 -2.37 5.24
N ALA A 8 7.17 -1.27 4.77
CA ALA A 8 7.31 -0.84 3.38
C ALA A 8 8.77 -0.45 3.05
N ILE A 9 9.44 0.27 3.95
CA ILE A 9 10.87 0.59 3.81
C ILE A 9 11.70 -0.69 3.71
N ASP A 10 11.52 -1.65 4.63
CA ASP A 10 12.29 -2.90 4.67
C ASP A 10 12.11 -3.71 3.37
N LEU A 11 10.88 -3.82 2.87
CA LEU A 11 10.59 -4.54 1.62
C LEU A 11 11.19 -3.84 0.40
N THR A 12 11.10 -2.52 0.34
CA THR A 12 11.69 -1.73 -0.77
C THR A 12 13.23 -1.77 -0.72
N ASP A 13 13.80 -1.70 0.48
CA ASP A 13 15.24 -1.82 0.73
C ASP A 13 15.77 -3.19 0.27
N GLU A 14 15.04 -4.26 0.57
CA GLU A 14 15.34 -5.63 0.10
C GLU A 14 15.34 -5.69 -1.43
N LEU A 15 14.34 -5.08 -2.10
CA LEU A 15 14.29 -5.01 -3.57
C LEU A 15 15.47 -4.24 -4.16
N ILE A 16 15.77 -3.08 -3.62
CA ILE A 16 16.89 -2.24 -4.10
C ILE A 16 18.23 -2.99 -3.96
N SER A 17 18.39 -3.77 -2.89
CA SER A 17 19.62 -4.55 -2.68
C SER A 17 19.78 -5.73 -3.63
N GLN A 18 18.69 -6.24 -4.20
CA GLN A 18 18.67 -7.46 -5.03
C GLN A 18 18.48 -7.18 -6.52
N HIS A 19 17.99 -5.98 -6.87
CA HIS A 19 17.62 -5.61 -8.25
C HIS A 19 18.17 -4.24 -8.62
N GLN A 20 18.30 -3.98 -9.93
CA GLN A 20 18.73 -2.68 -10.45
C GLN A 20 17.53 -1.70 -10.50
N ILE A 21 17.13 -1.20 -9.36
CA ILE A 21 16.04 -0.23 -9.21
C ILE A 21 16.58 1.17 -9.50
N LYS A 22 15.88 1.93 -10.35
CA LYS A 22 16.21 3.32 -10.73
C LYS A 22 15.13 4.30 -10.29
N SER A 23 13.89 3.83 -10.18
CA SER A 23 12.74 4.67 -9.89
C SER A 23 11.74 3.97 -8.97
N VAL A 24 11.20 4.73 -8.03
CA VAL A 24 10.18 4.30 -7.07
C VAL A 24 9.06 5.32 -7.09
N PHE A 25 7.81 4.85 -7.14
CA PHE A 25 6.62 5.68 -7.08
C PHE A 25 5.74 5.28 -5.89
N GLU A 26 5.44 6.23 -5.01
CA GLU A 26 4.60 6.02 -3.82
C GLU A 26 3.21 6.64 -4.05
N VAL A 27 2.17 5.84 -4.01
CA VAL A 27 0.77 6.25 -4.16
C VAL A 27 0.14 6.40 -2.78
N GLY A 28 -0.49 7.55 -2.52
CA GLY A 28 -0.97 7.89 -1.19
C GLY A 28 0.19 8.14 -0.24
N CYS A 29 1.13 8.99 -0.66
CA CYS A 29 2.42 9.12 0.04
C CYS A 29 2.34 9.92 1.34
N ASP A 30 1.22 10.60 1.65
CA ASP A 30 1.09 11.46 2.84
C ASP A 30 2.26 12.48 2.88
N ASP A 31 2.99 12.57 3.97
CA ASP A 31 4.22 13.36 4.11
C ASP A 31 5.44 12.74 3.41
N ALA A 32 5.25 11.74 2.57
CA ALA A 32 6.27 10.96 1.87
C ALA A 32 7.36 10.37 2.79
N GLY A 33 6.99 9.99 4.00
CA GLY A 33 7.94 9.51 5.00
C GLY A 33 8.69 8.23 4.59
N ILE A 34 8.11 7.37 3.75
CA ILE A 34 8.76 6.18 3.18
C ILE A 34 9.78 6.62 2.12
N SER A 35 9.30 7.32 1.09
CA SER A 35 10.12 7.76 -0.04
C SER A 35 11.28 8.66 0.39
N ARG A 36 11.07 9.62 1.31
CA ARG A 36 12.14 10.47 1.83
C ARG A 36 13.21 9.70 2.60
N ASN A 37 12.80 8.69 3.39
CA ASN A 37 13.75 7.86 4.11
C ASN A 37 14.64 7.05 3.16
N LEU A 38 14.03 6.45 2.13
CA LEU A 38 14.76 5.70 1.12
C LEU A 38 15.62 6.62 0.22
N ALA A 39 15.12 7.79 -0.14
CA ALA A 39 15.85 8.77 -0.95
C ALA A 39 17.14 9.24 -0.29
N ALA A 40 17.13 9.45 1.02
CA ALA A 40 18.32 9.79 1.79
C ALA A 40 19.38 8.66 1.77
N LYS A 41 18.94 7.41 1.73
CA LYS A 41 19.82 6.23 1.68
C LYS A 41 20.33 5.92 0.27
N TYR A 42 19.52 6.22 -0.76
CA TYR A 42 19.77 5.86 -2.16
C TYR A 42 19.76 7.08 -3.08
N PRO A 43 20.79 7.93 -3.07
CA PRO A 43 20.80 9.21 -3.80
C PRO A 43 20.75 9.05 -5.34
N ASN A 44 21.07 7.88 -5.86
CA ASN A 44 21.04 7.58 -7.30
C ASN A 44 19.69 7.05 -7.81
N ILE A 45 18.74 6.80 -6.90
CA ILE A 45 17.38 6.34 -7.23
C ILE A 45 16.46 7.55 -7.20
N LYS A 46 15.54 7.65 -8.17
CA LYS A 46 14.51 8.69 -8.19
C LYS A 46 13.28 8.22 -7.43
N PHE A 47 12.75 9.06 -6.56
CA PHE A 47 11.56 8.81 -5.77
C PHE A 47 10.49 9.83 -6.14
N TYR A 48 9.33 9.32 -6.51
CA TYR A 48 8.15 10.09 -6.85
C TYR A 48 7.01 9.70 -5.91
N GLY A 49 6.07 10.61 -5.71
CA GLY A 49 4.88 10.27 -4.93
C GLY A 49 3.74 11.22 -5.21
N VAL A 50 2.54 10.71 -4.98
CA VAL A 50 1.30 11.49 -5.07
C VAL A 50 0.43 11.27 -3.84
N ASP A 51 -0.25 12.33 -3.44
CA ASP A 51 -1.32 12.29 -2.45
C ASP A 51 -2.39 13.31 -2.82
N PHE A 52 -3.65 13.02 -2.47
CA PHE A 52 -4.77 13.92 -2.70
C PHE A 52 -4.86 15.05 -1.66
N ARG A 53 -4.00 15.06 -0.64
CA ARG A 53 -3.92 16.09 0.38
C ARG A 53 -2.78 17.06 0.09
N GLU A 54 -3.14 18.24 -0.34
CA GLU A 54 -2.18 19.28 -0.73
C GLU A 54 -1.28 19.72 0.44
N ASP A 55 -1.83 19.81 1.66
CA ASP A 55 -1.08 20.14 2.87
C ASP A 55 0.06 19.14 3.14
N LYS A 56 -0.20 17.85 2.92
CA LYS A 56 0.79 16.79 3.10
C LYS A 56 1.88 16.81 2.04
N ILE A 57 1.51 17.09 0.81
CA ILE A 57 2.49 17.27 -0.28
C ILE A 57 3.38 18.48 -0.03
N ASN A 58 2.81 19.59 0.47
CA ASN A 58 3.60 20.75 0.87
C ASN A 58 4.59 20.40 2.00
N ASP A 59 4.17 19.64 3.01
CA ASP A 59 5.05 19.13 4.06
C ASP A 59 6.16 18.21 3.49
N ALA A 60 5.80 17.28 2.58
CA ALA A 60 6.73 16.36 1.94
C ALA A 60 7.84 17.10 1.18
N ASN A 61 7.46 18.09 0.37
CA ASN A 61 8.40 18.91 -0.40
C ASN A 61 9.28 19.76 0.51
N LEU A 62 8.70 20.46 1.49
CA LEU A 62 9.46 21.25 2.47
C LEU A 62 10.50 20.39 3.23
N MET A 63 10.10 19.22 3.70
CA MET A 63 11.01 18.32 4.40
C MET A 63 12.08 17.75 3.48
N SER A 64 11.80 17.56 2.20
CA SER A 64 12.79 17.14 1.21
C SER A 64 13.85 18.21 0.98
N GLU A 65 13.44 19.46 0.83
CA GLU A 65 14.33 20.61 0.72
C GLU A 65 15.21 20.78 1.96
N GLN A 66 14.62 20.73 3.15
CA GLN A 66 15.36 20.83 4.42
C GLN A 66 16.41 19.74 4.62
N ASN A 67 16.20 18.56 4.03
CA ASN A 67 17.13 17.44 4.08
C ASN A 67 18.02 17.32 2.81
N ASN A 68 17.96 18.29 1.89
CA ASN A 68 18.72 18.30 0.64
C ASN A 68 18.51 17.05 -0.24
N LEU A 69 17.27 16.52 -0.28
CA LEU A 69 16.90 15.36 -1.08
C LEU A 69 16.60 15.80 -2.53
N VAL A 70 17.61 15.82 -3.38
CA VAL A 70 17.51 16.26 -4.79
C VAL A 70 16.92 15.19 -5.73
N ASN A 71 16.67 14.00 -5.21
CA ASN A 71 16.17 12.84 -5.94
C ASN A 71 14.71 12.51 -5.61
N THR A 72 13.96 13.45 -5.07
CA THR A 72 12.54 13.33 -4.75
C THR A 72 11.68 14.31 -5.53
N GLN A 73 10.46 13.91 -5.87
CA GLN A 73 9.44 14.76 -6.47
C GLN A 73 8.07 14.32 -5.99
N PHE A 74 7.34 15.19 -5.28
CA PHE A 74 5.99 14.90 -4.78
C PHE A 74 4.99 15.90 -5.36
N SER A 75 3.81 15.38 -5.78
CA SER A 75 2.76 16.18 -6.38
C SER A 75 1.39 15.91 -5.75
N TYR A 76 0.61 16.97 -5.65
CA TYR A 76 -0.80 16.89 -5.30
C TYR A 76 -1.56 16.36 -6.50
N ASP A 77 -2.13 15.16 -6.37
CA ASP A 77 -2.95 14.54 -7.40
C ASP A 77 -3.75 13.37 -6.81
N TYR A 78 -4.84 13.02 -7.49
CA TYR A 78 -5.62 11.85 -7.16
C TYR A 78 -5.33 10.74 -8.17
N PHE A 79 -4.58 9.74 -7.77
CA PHE A 79 -4.02 8.74 -8.68
C PHE A 79 -5.06 7.96 -9.50
N LEU A 80 -6.31 7.83 -9.02
CA LEU A 80 -7.40 7.21 -9.80
C LEU A 80 -7.84 8.04 -11.01
N ASN A 81 -7.46 9.32 -11.07
CA ASN A 81 -7.73 10.20 -12.21
C ASN A 81 -6.64 10.15 -13.28
N PHE A 82 -5.64 9.30 -13.16
CA PHE A 82 -4.60 9.15 -14.17
C PHE A 82 -5.20 8.55 -15.46
N GLU A 83 -5.57 9.42 -16.39
CA GLU A 83 -6.10 9.03 -17.70
C GLU A 83 -5.01 8.47 -18.61
N THR A 84 -3.78 8.96 -18.46
CA THR A 84 -2.61 8.54 -19.22
C THR A 84 -1.46 8.25 -18.29
N ILE A 85 -0.76 7.15 -18.53
CA ILE A 85 0.46 6.80 -17.82
C ILE A 85 1.64 7.20 -18.69
N GLU A 86 2.20 8.38 -18.40
CA GLU A 86 3.34 8.90 -19.15
C GLU A 86 4.68 8.26 -18.74
N SER A 87 4.74 7.74 -17.51
CA SER A 87 5.98 7.18 -16.94
C SER A 87 5.71 5.85 -16.26
N GLN A 88 6.67 4.95 -16.37
CA GLN A 88 6.66 3.66 -15.67
C GLN A 88 7.83 3.60 -14.68
N TYR A 89 7.62 2.87 -13.59
CA TYR A 89 8.52 2.80 -12.45
C TYR A 89 8.96 1.36 -12.17
N ASP A 90 10.15 1.18 -11.63
CA ASP A 90 10.66 -0.14 -11.25
C ASP A 90 9.94 -0.69 -10.02
N VAL A 91 9.56 0.20 -9.09
CA VAL A 91 8.81 -0.15 -7.88
C VAL A 91 7.65 0.83 -7.70
N VAL A 92 6.47 0.30 -7.39
CA VAL A 92 5.32 1.06 -6.89
C VAL A 92 5.08 0.67 -5.44
N ILE A 93 4.99 1.67 -4.55
CA ILE A 93 4.61 1.51 -3.14
C ILE A 93 3.14 1.91 -3.01
N PHE A 94 2.32 1.02 -2.48
CA PHE A 94 0.89 1.22 -2.24
C PHE A 94 0.52 0.67 -0.86
N THR A 95 0.55 1.54 0.13
CA THR A 95 0.49 1.14 1.54
C THR A 95 -0.56 1.92 2.29
N GLU A 96 -1.47 1.21 2.98
CA GLU A 96 -2.57 1.76 3.79
C GLU A 96 -3.44 2.75 2.99
N VAL A 97 -3.77 2.40 1.75
CA VAL A 97 -4.64 3.17 0.84
C VAL A 97 -5.80 2.32 0.32
N TYR A 98 -5.55 1.04 0.07
CA TYR A 98 -6.51 0.12 -0.56
C TYR A 98 -7.84 0.04 0.21
N GLU A 99 -7.77 -0.03 1.53
CA GLU A 99 -8.91 -0.12 2.44
C GLU A 99 -9.78 1.14 2.45
N HIS A 100 -9.24 2.28 2.04
CA HIS A 100 -9.97 3.54 1.93
C HIS A 100 -10.69 3.70 0.58
N LEU A 101 -10.43 2.82 -0.37
CA LEU A 101 -11.10 2.82 -1.67
C LEU A 101 -12.43 2.10 -1.61
N VAL A 102 -13.47 2.67 -2.20
CA VAL A 102 -14.75 1.96 -2.42
C VAL A 102 -14.52 0.72 -3.28
N ALA A 103 -15.36 -0.30 -3.10
CA ALA A 103 -15.15 -1.62 -3.70
C ALA A 103 -14.94 -1.58 -5.22
N GLU A 104 -15.67 -0.72 -5.92
CA GLU A 104 -15.58 -0.52 -7.37
C GLU A 104 -14.19 -0.04 -7.79
N ASN A 105 -13.57 0.80 -6.98
CA ASN A 105 -12.26 1.39 -7.27
C ASN A 105 -11.08 0.49 -6.89
N GLN A 106 -11.28 -0.50 -6.02
CA GLN A 106 -10.18 -1.34 -5.53
C GLN A 106 -9.51 -2.15 -6.64
N MET A 107 -10.31 -2.79 -7.49
CA MET A 107 -9.78 -3.57 -8.63
C MET A 107 -9.18 -2.65 -9.70
N TYR A 108 -9.82 -1.51 -9.96
CA TYR A 108 -9.31 -0.51 -10.89
C TYR A 108 -7.96 0.04 -10.44
N ALA A 109 -7.84 0.39 -9.16
CA ALA A 109 -6.59 0.86 -8.56
C ALA A 109 -5.43 -0.12 -8.80
N LEU A 110 -5.61 -1.39 -8.48
CA LEU A 110 -4.55 -2.39 -8.67
C LEU A 110 -4.15 -2.59 -10.14
N ARG A 111 -5.10 -2.47 -11.08
CA ARG A 111 -4.78 -2.48 -12.51
C ARG A 111 -3.97 -1.26 -12.90
N LEU A 112 -4.39 -0.08 -12.45
CA LEU A 112 -3.69 1.18 -12.70
C LEU A 112 -2.24 1.12 -12.19
N LEU A 113 -2.04 0.60 -10.96
CA LEU A 113 -0.70 0.39 -10.39
C LEU A 113 0.14 -0.58 -11.25
N GLY A 114 -0.48 -1.62 -11.81
CA GLY A 114 0.19 -2.53 -12.74
C GLY A 114 0.70 -1.84 -14.00
N ASN A 115 -0.02 -0.82 -14.48
CA ASN A 115 0.41 -0.04 -15.65
C ASN A 115 1.47 1.00 -15.34
N LEU A 116 1.52 1.48 -14.09
CA LEU A 116 2.62 2.32 -13.61
C LEU A 116 3.95 1.56 -13.49
N LEU A 117 3.94 0.23 -13.54
CA LEU A 117 5.13 -0.59 -13.45
C LEU A 117 5.72 -0.90 -14.83
N VAL A 118 7.04 -0.81 -14.93
CA VAL A 118 7.78 -1.43 -16.04
C VAL A 118 7.54 -2.94 -16.07
N ASP A 119 7.84 -3.59 -17.16
CA ASP A 119 7.83 -5.04 -17.22
C ASP A 119 8.81 -5.63 -16.19
N ASN A 120 8.34 -6.62 -15.45
CA ASN A 120 9.06 -7.18 -14.31
C ASN A 120 9.26 -6.22 -13.11
N GLY A 121 8.62 -5.07 -13.09
CA GLY A 121 8.59 -4.15 -11.94
C GLY A 121 7.85 -4.74 -10.74
N PHE A 122 8.00 -4.14 -9.58
CA PHE A 122 7.50 -4.66 -8.31
C PHE A 122 6.48 -3.73 -7.66
N ILE A 123 5.50 -4.32 -6.98
CA ILE A 123 4.59 -3.60 -6.09
C ILE A 123 4.84 -4.02 -4.65
N VAL A 124 5.03 -3.02 -3.78
CA VAL A 124 5.07 -3.17 -2.32
C VAL A 124 3.72 -2.73 -1.79
N PHE A 125 2.96 -3.69 -1.30
CA PHE A 125 1.58 -3.48 -0.84
C PHE A 125 1.45 -3.80 0.64
N THR A 126 0.75 -2.94 1.39
CA THR A 126 0.26 -3.24 2.74
C THR A 126 -1.18 -2.75 2.91
N CYS A 127 -1.93 -3.46 3.72
CA CYS A 127 -3.25 -3.05 4.18
C CYS A 127 -3.57 -3.74 5.51
N PRO A 128 -4.64 -3.34 6.21
CA PRO A 128 -5.19 -4.08 7.32
C PRO A 128 -5.52 -5.52 6.94
N ASN A 129 -5.52 -6.40 7.92
CA ASN A 129 -5.79 -7.82 7.76
C ASN A 129 -7.22 -8.15 8.15
N GLY A 130 -8.09 -8.41 7.19
CA GLY A 130 -9.49 -8.77 7.42
C GLY A 130 -9.71 -10.08 8.19
N ASP A 131 -8.68 -10.93 8.33
CA ASP A 131 -8.71 -12.11 9.20
C ASP A 131 -8.37 -11.78 10.67
N TYR A 132 -8.03 -10.52 11.00
CA TYR A 132 -7.68 -10.13 12.36
C TYR A 132 -8.88 -10.32 13.31
N MET A 133 -8.69 -11.08 14.38
CA MET A 133 -9.77 -11.53 15.27
C MET A 133 -10.57 -10.38 15.91
N PHE A 134 -9.98 -9.19 16.02
CA PHE A 134 -10.63 -8.02 16.61
C PHE A 134 -11.05 -6.96 15.57
N SER A 135 -10.86 -7.20 14.27
CA SER A 135 -11.28 -6.27 13.20
C SER A 135 -12.77 -5.96 13.29
N TYR A 136 -13.59 -6.98 13.51
CA TYR A 136 -15.03 -6.84 13.65
C TYR A 136 -15.46 -5.94 14.84
N LEU A 137 -14.75 -5.98 15.96
CA LEU A 137 -15.04 -5.14 17.13
C LEU A 137 -14.61 -3.67 16.92
N GLU A 138 -13.63 -3.44 16.10
CA GLU A 138 -13.19 -2.09 15.71
C GLU A 138 -14.16 -1.50 14.66
N THR A 139 -14.62 -2.30 13.69
CA THR A 139 -15.53 -1.89 12.61
C THR A 139 -16.97 -1.65 13.03
N GLU A 140 -17.49 -2.35 14.05
CA GLU A 140 -18.87 -2.14 14.52
C GLU A 140 -19.09 -0.74 15.14
N LYS A 141 -18.07 -0.18 15.78
CA LYS A 141 -18.13 1.19 16.33
C LYS A 141 -18.11 2.26 15.25
N ASP A 142 -17.45 1.96 14.13
CA ASP A 142 -17.30 2.88 13.02
C ASP A 142 -18.49 2.81 12.04
N PHE A 143 -19.23 1.69 12.04
CA PHE A 143 -20.33 1.44 11.09
C PHE A 143 -21.48 2.43 11.23
N ASP A 144 -21.85 2.81 12.45
CA ASP A 144 -22.94 3.76 12.72
C ASP A 144 -22.57 5.21 12.36
N SER A 145 -21.28 5.56 12.38
CA SER A 145 -20.80 6.86 11.92
C SER A 145 -20.72 6.97 10.40
N ARG A 146 -20.65 5.85 9.68
CA ARG A 146 -20.51 5.78 8.22
C ARG A 146 -21.74 6.23 7.44
N TYR A 147 -22.88 6.30 8.05
CA TYR A 147 -24.15 6.70 7.41
C TYR A 147 -24.55 8.14 7.67
N ASP A 148 -23.71 8.96 8.30
CA ASP A 148 -23.96 10.38 8.44
C ASP A 148 -23.86 11.06 7.05
N GLN A 149 -24.75 12.02 6.81
CA GLN A 149 -24.84 12.76 5.55
C GLN A 149 -23.55 13.54 5.20
N ASN A 150 -22.71 13.82 6.21
CA ASN A 150 -21.38 14.40 6.05
C ASN A 150 -20.29 13.37 5.63
N PHE A 151 -20.67 12.11 5.48
CA PHE A 151 -19.82 11.00 5.12
C PHE A 151 -19.08 11.21 3.78
N PHE A 152 -19.77 11.72 2.77
CA PHE A 152 -19.17 11.96 1.45
C PHE A 152 -18.14 13.10 1.45
N ASP A 153 -18.32 14.11 2.33
CA ASP A 153 -17.37 15.21 2.49
C ASP A 153 -16.14 14.82 3.34
N ASN A 154 -16.30 13.79 4.19
CA ASN A 154 -15.25 13.25 5.05
C ASN A 154 -14.68 11.90 4.56
N MET A 155 -15.09 11.41 3.41
CA MET A 155 -14.80 10.09 2.83
C MET A 155 -13.30 9.75 2.76
N TYR A 156 -12.43 10.75 2.86
CA TYR A 156 -10.99 10.60 2.73
C TYR A 156 -10.23 10.62 4.07
N GLN A 157 -10.90 10.67 5.21
CA GLN A 157 -10.19 10.96 6.46
C GLN A 157 -9.99 9.79 7.42
N THR A 158 -10.86 8.82 7.55
CA THR A 158 -10.74 7.85 8.65
C THR A 158 -11.28 6.45 8.43
N GLU A 159 -12.02 6.12 7.38
CA GLU A 159 -12.79 4.89 7.35
C GLU A 159 -12.28 3.83 6.38
N HIS A 160 -12.23 2.58 6.86
CA HIS A 160 -11.94 1.41 6.05
C HIS A 160 -13.24 0.88 5.46
N TRP A 161 -13.34 0.84 4.14
CA TRP A 161 -14.51 0.30 3.46
C TRP A 161 -14.51 -1.21 3.42
N LEU A 162 -13.34 -1.79 3.15
CA LEU A 162 -13.17 -3.22 3.04
C LEU A 162 -11.75 -3.63 3.37
N GLU A 163 -11.60 -4.39 4.43
CA GLU A 163 -10.34 -5.04 4.80
C GLU A 163 -10.33 -6.46 4.23
N PRO A 164 -9.54 -6.74 3.18
CA PRO A 164 -9.52 -8.06 2.57
C PRO A 164 -8.80 -9.06 3.47
N THR A 165 -9.25 -10.31 3.46
CA THR A 165 -8.46 -11.40 4.02
C THR A 165 -7.18 -11.61 3.20
N HIS A 166 -6.16 -12.20 3.82
CA HIS A 166 -4.90 -12.49 3.12
C HIS A 166 -5.09 -13.41 1.90
N LYS A 167 -6.04 -14.31 1.97
CA LYS A 167 -6.39 -15.21 0.86
C LYS A 167 -7.02 -14.44 -0.29
N GLU A 168 -7.93 -13.53 0.00
CA GLU A 168 -8.62 -12.72 -1.00
C GLU A 168 -7.66 -11.80 -1.73
N ILE A 169 -6.88 -11.00 -1.00
CA ILE A 169 -5.97 -10.05 -1.63
C ILE A 169 -4.90 -10.76 -2.48
N LYS A 170 -4.34 -11.89 -2.03
CA LYS A 170 -3.45 -12.71 -2.86
C LYS A 170 -4.11 -13.21 -4.12
N LYS A 171 -5.37 -13.69 -4.03
CA LYS A 171 -6.14 -14.15 -5.19
C LYS A 171 -6.36 -13.01 -6.19
N ILE A 172 -6.64 -11.80 -5.71
CA ILE A 172 -6.80 -10.62 -6.54
C ILE A 172 -5.50 -10.30 -7.30
N PHE A 173 -4.36 -10.23 -6.61
CA PHE A 173 -3.07 -9.98 -7.26
C PHE A 173 -2.74 -11.02 -8.34
N ILE A 174 -2.93 -12.31 -8.05
CA ILE A 174 -2.71 -13.40 -9.01
C ILE A 174 -3.67 -13.28 -10.21
N SER A 175 -4.95 -12.98 -9.97
CA SER A 175 -5.95 -12.84 -11.05
C SER A 175 -5.65 -11.66 -11.97
N LEU A 176 -4.99 -10.63 -11.48
CA LEU A 176 -4.55 -9.48 -12.26
C LEU A 176 -3.23 -9.74 -13.02
N GLY A 177 -2.56 -10.86 -12.76
CA GLY A 177 -1.33 -11.25 -13.45
C GLY A 177 -0.05 -10.81 -12.73
N PHE A 178 -0.12 -10.66 -11.43
CA PHE A 178 1.07 -10.49 -10.62
C PHE A 178 1.57 -11.84 -10.09
N ASP A 179 2.88 -12.00 -10.06
CA ASP A 179 3.55 -13.11 -9.39
C ASP A 179 3.86 -12.70 -7.95
N ILE A 180 3.35 -13.46 -6.97
CA ILE A 180 3.60 -13.19 -5.56
C ILE A 180 5.03 -13.63 -5.19
N VAL A 181 5.89 -12.66 -4.94
CA VAL A 181 7.28 -12.91 -4.53
C VAL A 181 7.35 -13.22 -3.03
N LYS A 182 6.65 -12.43 -2.23
CA LYS A 182 6.62 -12.57 -0.76
C LYS A 182 5.29 -12.07 -0.23
N ALA A 183 4.74 -12.75 0.74
CA ALA A 183 3.52 -12.31 1.40
C ALA A 183 3.50 -12.78 2.85
N GLY A 184 2.81 -12.03 3.71
CA GLY A 184 2.72 -12.39 5.12
C GLY A 184 2.02 -11.32 5.95
N TYR A 185 2.22 -11.45 7.25
CA TYR A 185 1.59 -10.60 8.25
C TYR A 185 2.63 -9.85 9.06
N PHE A 186 2.24 -8.73 9.62
CA PHE A 186 3.04 -7.91 10.52
C PHE A 186 2.13 -7.12 11.47
N ASN A 187 2.72 -6.29 12.35
CA ASN A 187 1.98 -5.46 13.29
C ASN A 187 1.20 -6.29 14.32
N LEU A 188 1.95 -7.05 15.15
CA LEU A 188 1.36 -7.73 16.31
C LEU A 188 1.00 -6.67 17.37
N PRO A 189 -0.27 -6.59 17.80
CA PRO A 189 -0.68 -5.60 18.80
C PRO A 189 0.08 -5.79 20.11
N LYS A 190 0.58 -4.69 20.67
CA LYS A 190 1.16 -4.72 22.03
C LYS A 190 0.03 -4.97 23.03
N ARG A 191 0.18 -6.01 23.85
CA ARG A 191 -0.79 -6.36 24.89
C ARG A 191 -0.37 -5.80 26.24
N ARG A 192 -1.34 -5.43 27.06
CA ARG A 192 -1.12 -4.98 28.45
C ARG A 192 -0.45 -6.07 29.30
N PHE A 193 -0.68 -7.34 28.99
CA PHE A 193 -0.14 -8.48 29.70
C PHE A 193 0.83 -9.28 28.83
N ILE A 194 2.08 -9.33 29.24
CA ILE A 194 3.16 -10.08 28.55
C ILE A 194 2.81 -11.56 28.32
N LEU A 195 2.02 -12.15 29.20
CA LEU A 195 1.60 -13.55 29.09
C LEU A 195 0.69 -13.79 27.88
N ILE A 196 -0.21 -12.84 27.60
CA ILE A 196 -1.10 -12.90 26.43
C ILE A 196 -0.28 -12.73 25.15
N GLU A 197 0.65 -11.79 25.12
CA GLU A 197 1.56 -11.57 23.98
C GLU A 197 2.40 -12.84 23.67
N LYS A 198 2.93 -13.50 24.70
CA LYS A 198 3.66 -14.77 24.54
C LYS A 198 2.77 -15.90 24.03
N LEU A 199 1.53 -15.97 24.49
CA LEU A 199 0.55 -16.97 24.03
C LEU A 199 0.20 -16.71 22.56
N GLU A 200 -0.06 -15.48 22.18
CA GLU A 200 -0.33 -15.09 20.78
C GLU A 200 0.88 -15.42 19.87
N LEU A 201 2.11 -15.13 20.31
CA LEU A 201 3.33 -15.51 19.59
C LEU A 201 3.46 -17.04 19.42
N LEU A 202 3.06 -17.81 20.41
CA LEU A 202 3.06 -19.27 20.32
C LEU A 202 1.98 -19.77 19.34
N LEU A 203 0.76 -19.24 19.44
CA LEU A 203 -0.36 -19.59 18.55
C LEU A 203 -0.08 -19.19 17.09
N ASN A 204 0.62 -18.10 16.85
CA ASN A 204 1.06 -17.69 15.52
C ASN A 204 1.99 -18.69 14.82
N ARG A 205 2.62 -19.60 15.55
CA ARG A 205 3.41 -20.71 14.98
C ARG A 205 2.53 -21.83 14.42
N ILE A 206 1.27 -21.88 14.82
CA ILE A 206 0.29 -22.87 14.35
C ILE A 206 -0.40 -22.27 13.12
N PRO A 207 -0.31 -22.90 11.92
CA PRO A 207 -0.83 -22.36 10.68
C PRO A 207 -2.32 -21.95 10.73
N LEU A 208 -3.12 -22.67 11.54
CA LEU A 208 -4.56 -22.43 11.69
C LEU A 208 -4.89 -21.07 12.37
N PHE A 209 -4.01 -20.59 13.25
CA PHE A 209 -4.24 -19.36 14.02
C PHE A 209 -3.40 -18.18 13.57
N ARG A 210 -2.48 -18.39 12.64
CA ARG A 210 -1.48 -17.41 12.23
C ARG A 210 -2.07 -16.09 11.78
N ASN A 211 -3.25 -16.11 11.18
CA ASN A 211 -3.89 -14.94 10.59
C ASN A 211 -4.60 -14.06 11.63
N TRP A 212 -4.96 -14.61 12.79
CA TRP A 212 -5.91 -13.99 13.71
C TRP A 212 -5.30 -12.90 14.60
N PHE A 213 -3.98 -12.88 14.73
CA PHE A 213 -3.32 -12.02 15.71
C PHE A 213 -2.57 -10.83 15.11
N PHE A 214 -2.37 -10.80 13.80
CA PHE A 214 -1.71 -9.69 13.13
C PHE A 214 -2.73 -8.69 12.58
N LYS A 215 -2.53 -7.39 12.90
CA LYS A 215 -3.40 -6.31 12.42
C LYS A 215 -3.24 -6.02 10.94
N SER A 216 -2.05 -6.25 10.40
CA SER A 216 -1.71 -5.85 9.05
C SER A 216 -1.09 -6.97 8.25
N GLN A 217 -1.24 -6.91 6.95
CA GLN A 217 -0.68 -7.84 5.98
C GLN A 217 0.10 -7.11 4.90
N TYR A 218 0.99 -7.84 4.23
CA TYR A 218 1.76 -7.32 3.12
C TYR A 218 1.85 -8.30 1.96
N ILE A 219 2.00 -7.75 0.77
CA ILE A 219 2.33 -8.46 -0.46
C ILE A 219 3.48 -7.72 -1.13
N LEU A 220 4.50 -8.46 -1.49
CA LEU A 220 5.50 -8.09 -2.47
C LEU A 220 5.21 -8.89 -3.72
N ALA A 221 4.83 -8.21 -4.79
CA ALA A 221 4.47 -8.86 -6.04
C ALA A 221 5.26 -8.29 -7.21
N LYS A 222 5.44 -9.09 -8.24
CA LYS A 222 6.14 -8.74 -9.48
C LYS A 222 5.15 -8.74 -10.62
N LYS A 223 5.19 -7.71 -11.48
CA LYS A 223 4.40 -7.66 -12.70
C LYS A 223 4.86 -8.76 -13.67
N ASN A 224 3.92 -9.61 -14.08
CA ASN A 224 4.18 -10.59 -15.13
C ASN A 224 3.97 -9.91 -16.50
N PRO A 225 5.01 -9.77 -17.32
CA PRO A 225 4.91 -9.08 -18.61
C PRO A 225 3.97 -9.79 -19.62
N ASN A 226 3.70 -11.07 -19.39
CA ASN A 226 2.81 -11.87 -20.25
C ASN A 226 1.33 -11.81 -19.78
N SER A 227 0.99 -11.03 -18.75
CA SER A 227 -0.39 -10.92 -18.29
C SER A 227 -1.25 -10.08 -19.24
N PRO A 228 -2.27 -10.65 -19.85
CA PRO A 228 -3.16 -9.90 -20.75
C PRO A 228 -3.99 -8.85 -19.98
N LEU A 229 -4.25 -9.06 -18.69
CA LEU A 229 -5.13 -8.19 -17.89
C LEU A 229 -4.46 -6.89 -17.44
N LEU A 230 -3.15 -6.88 -17.27
CA LEU A 230 -2.41 -5.66 -16.94
C LEU A 230 -2.18 -4.77 -18.17
N ASN A 231 -2.33 -5.31 -19.38
CA ASN A 231 -2.09 -4.59 -20.63
C ASN A 231 -3.39 -4.03 -21.26
N GLN A 232 -4.57 -4.19 -20.64
CA GLN A 232 -5.87 -3.84 -21.17
C GLN A 232 -6.55 -2.67 -20.46
N LEU A 233 -5.87 -1.54 -20.23
CA LEU A 233 -6.56 -0.33 -19.70
C LEU A 233 -7.56 0.30 -20.69
N ASN A 234 -7.44 0.03 -21.97
CA ASN A 234 -8.23 0.71 -23.01
C ASN A 234 -9.68 0.22 -23.17
N LEU A 235 -10.16 -0.74 -22.37
CA LEU A 235 -11.48 -1.36 -22.60
C LEU A 235 -12.63 -0.81 -21.73
N TYR A 236 -12.39 0.16 -20.87
CA TYR A 236 -13.43 0.69 -19.95
C TYR A 236 -13.69 2.20 -20.06
N GLN A 237 -13.11 2.88 -21.06
CA GLN A 237 -13.43 4.30 -21.32
C GLN A 237 -14.69 4.49 -22.18
N ASP A 238 -15.29 3.41 -22.73
CA ASP A 238 -16.43 3.48 -23.67
C ASP A 238 -17.72 2.81 -23.13
N SER A 239 -17.99 2.82 -21.82
CA SER A 239 -19.30 2.32 -21.33
C SER A 239 -19.97 3.28 -20.36
#